data_31bb0b0ebec4f4a0e15d6be706c1836c
#
_entry.id   31bb0b0ebec4f4a0e15d6be706c1836c
#
_cell.length_a   1.000
_cell.length_b   1.000
_cell.length_c   1.000
_cell.angle_alpha   90.00
_cell.angle_beta   90.00
_cell.angle_gamma   90.00
#
_symmetry.space_group_name_H-M   'P 1'
#
loop_
_entity.id
_entity.type
_entity.pdbx_description
1 polymer ?
#
loop_
_entity_poly.entity_id
_entity_poly.type
_entity_poly.pdbx_seq_one_letter_code
_entity_poly.pdbx_strand_id
1 'polypeptide(L)'
;MKKDGKLSQAIVLLFTFPIAVLMVLFLLLYTPIDFARYCFSNRRKEMKRLYGKRAKYSWVVTLTDHYRIFELIAKNNLPILFVPECENPCQHGYFYCNQTLFLHDVVPHFDAENGNWYIVQEHDESDLYGYIEAEKENFHKCTGFNENVKCERVIFLVKEKDIYDEEKNLIENSDFILTYNKKNFAEKINRFLSK
;
A
#
# COMPACT_ATOMS: atom_id res chain seq x y z
N MET A 1 -7.02 -48.27 -2.83
CA MET A 1 -7.07 -46.88 -3.32
C MET A 1 -6.27 -45.89 -2.48
N LYS A 2 -5.05 -46.18 -2.02
CA LYS A 2 -4.19 -45.20 -1.25
C LYS A 2 -2.83 -44.92 -1.91
N LYS A 3 -2.56 -45.48 -3.11
CA LYS A 3 -1.27 -45.29 -3.81
C LYS A 3 -1.20 -44.04 -4.69
N ASP A 4 -2.33 -43.56 -5.20
CA ASP A 4 -2.35 -42.46 -6.17
C ASP A 4 -2.04 -41.07 -5.54
N GLY A 5 -2.37 -40.90 -4.26
CA GLY A 5 -2.08 -39.67 -3.55
C GLY A 5 -0.59 -39.42 -3.28
N LYS A 6 0.20 -40.49 -3.06
CA LYS A 6 1.64 -40.35 -2.82
C LYS A 6 2.41 -40.03 -4.09
N LEU A 7 1.98 -40.60 -5.24
CA LEU A 7 2.59 -40.30 -6.53
C LEU A 7 2.35 -38.86 -6.96
N SER A 8 1.13 -38.36 -6.77
CA SER A 8 0.76 -36.96 -7.03
C SER A 8 1.57 -35.99 -6.15
N GLN A 9 1.71 -36.29 -4.86
CA GLN A 9 2.52 -35.46 -3.95
C GLN A 9 4.01 -35.47 -4.33
N ALA A 10 4.55 -36.61 -4.74
CA ALA A 10 5.94 -36.73 -5.18
C ALA A 10 6.19 -35.91 -6.47
N ILE A 11 5.26 -35.92 -7.41
CA ILE A 11 5.34 -35.14 -8.65
C ILE A 11 5.28 -33.63 -8.32
N VAL A 12 4.37 -33.19 -7.47
CA VAL A 12 4.28 -31.80 -7.05
C VAL A 12 5.58 -31.33 -6.36
N LEU A 13 6.12 -32.13 -5.45
CA LEU A 13 7.40 -31.82 -4.79
C LEU A 13 8.57 -31.78 -5.77
N LEU A 14 8.60 -32.63 -6.78
CA LEU A 14 9.66 -32.65 -7.78
C LEU A 14 9.73 -31.35 -8.60
N PHE A 15 8.59 -30.71 -8.85
CA PHE A 15 8.52 -29.44 -9.58
C PHE A 15 8.60 -28.21 -8.67
N THR A 16 8.03 -28.25 -7.47
CA THR A 16 8.01 -27.11 -6.57
C THR A 16 9.35 -26.89 -5.85
N PHE A 17 10.06 -27.97 -5.54
CA PHE A 17 11.35 -27.88 -4.83
C PHE A 17 12.43 -27.12 -5.61
N PRO A 18 12.68 -27.37 -6.92
CA PRO A 18 13.63 -26.60 -7.69
C PRO A 18 13.25 -25.12 -7.80
N ILE A 19 11.97 -24.82 -7.94
CA ILE A 19 11.47 -23.43 -7.99
C ILE A 19 11.72 -22.73 -6.66
N ALA A 20 11.42 -23.39 -5.54
CA ALA A 20 11.68 -22.84 -4.21
C ALA A 20 13.17 -22.59 -3.98
N VAL A 21 14.05 -23.52 -4.40
CA VAL A 21 15.51 -23.34 -4.32
C VAL A 21 15.97 -22.15 -5.18
N LEU A 22 15.47 -22.02 -6.41
CA LEU A 22 15.78 -20.89 -7.28
C LEU A 22 15.31 -19.56 -6.68
N MET A 23 14.13 -19.51 -6.08
CA MET A 23 13.63 -18.34 -5.39
C MET A 23 14.51 -17.94 -4.19
N VAL A 24 14.93 -18.92 -3.38
CA VAL A 24 15.85 -18.68 -2.26
C VAL A 24 17.20 -18.17 -2.76
N LEU A 25 17.78 -18.77 -3.79
CA LEU A 25 19.03 -18.32 -4.38
C LEU A 25 18.89 -16.90 -4.96
N PHE A 26 17.79 -16.60 -5.64
CA PHE A 26 17.49 -15.27 -6.14
C PHE A 26 17.42 -14.24 -5.01
N LEU A 27 16.71 -14.55 -3.93
CA LEU A 27 16.63 -13.68 -2.76
C LEU A 27 17.99 -13.47 -2.10
N LEU A 28 18.78 -14.53 -1.95
CA LEU A 28 20.13 -14.44 -1.38
C LEU A 28 21.09 -13.56 -2.20
N LEU A 29 20.94 -13.57 -3.53
CA LEU A 29 21.76 -12.75 -4.43
C LEU A 29 21.23 -11.32 -4.55
N TYR A 30 19.90 -11.17 -4.64
CA TYR A 30 19.25 -9.87 -4.83
C TYR A 30 19.27 -9.00 -3.58
N THR A 31 19.06 -9.60 -2.39
CA THR A 31 18.97 -8.86 -1.13
C THR A 31 20.21 -8.03 -0.83
N PRO A 32 21.46 -8.53 -0.97
CA PRO A 32 22.65 -7.73 -0.76
C PRO A 32 22.79 -6.56 -1.74
N ILE A 33 22.38 -6.78 -3.01
CA ILE A 33 22.43 -5.76 -4.05
C ILE A 33 21.42 -4.63 -3.74
N ASP A 34 20.22 -5.01 -3.34
CA ASP A 34 19.17 -4.02 -3.01
C ASP A 34 19.53 -3.28 -1.70
N PHE A 35 20.08 -3.98 -0.72
CA PHE A 35 20.61 -3.37 0.49
C PHE A 35 21.76 -2.39 0.20
N ALA A 36 22.67 -2.74 -0.69
CA ALA A 36 23.74 -1.83 -1.09
C ALA A 36 23.15 -0.60 -1.82
N ARG A 37 22.23 -0.79 -2.75
CA ARG A 37 21.50 0.31 -3.40
C ARG A 37 20.79 1.20 -2.39
N TYR A 38 20.12 0.62 -1.40
CA TYR A 38 19.47 1.36 -0.34
C TYR A 38 20.48 2.20 0.47
N CYS A 39 21.63 1.64 0.87
CA CYS A 39 22.64 2.34 1.65
C CYS A 39 23.25 3.54 0.91
N PHE A 40 23.40 3.45 -0.40
CA PHE A 40 24.01 4.50 -1.23
C PHE A 40 23.00 5.47 -1.86
N SER A 41 21.70 5.23 -1.72
CA SER A 41 20.67 6.08 -2.27
C SER A 41 20.25 7.20 -1.30
N ASN A 42 19.66 8.27 -1.87
CA ASN A 42 18.98 9.30 -1.08
C ASN A 42 17.78 8.73 -0.29
N ARG A 43 17.32 7.57 -0.65
CA ARG A 43 16.30 6.75 -0.04
C ARG A 43 16.51 6.57 1.45
N ARG A 44 17.75 6.23 1.88
CA ARG A 44 18.09 6.07 3.30
C ARG A 44 17.87 7.36 4.08
N LYS A 45 18.16 8.52 3.47
CA LYS A 45 17.95 9.83 4.11
C LYS A 45 16.46 10.09 4.31
N GLU A 46 15.64 9.84 3.28
CA GLU A 46 14.21 10.02 3.33
C GLU A 46 13.53 9.06 4.31
N MET A 47 13.91 7.79 4.28
CA MET A 47 13.43 6.80 5.24
C MET A 47 13.77 7.20 6.68
N LYS A 48 14.98 7.74 6.90
CA LYS A 48 15.37 8.25 8.23
C LYS A 48 14.58 9.49 8.64
N ARG A 49 14.24 10.36 7.69
CA ARG A 49 13.37 11.53 7.92
C ARG A 49 11.96 11.10 8.33
N LEU A 50 11.38 10.14 7.64
CA LEU A 50 10.00 9.70 7.81
C LEU A 50 9.82 8.75 9.01
N TYR A 51 10.74 7.81 9.19
CA TYR A 51 10.66 6.80 10.25
C TYR A 51 11.49 7.11 11.49
N GLY A 52 12.36 8.11 11.45
CA GLY A 52 13.23 8.43 12.56
C GLY A 52 14.08 7.23 13.03
N LYS A 53 13.97 6.87 14.31
CA LYS A 53 14.70 5.74 14.89
C LYS A 53 14.30 4.36 14.32
N ARG A 54 13.12 4.24 13.73
CA ARG A 54 12.61 3.00 13.09
C ARG A 54 13.17 2.75 11.70
N ALA A 55 13.86 3.72 11.11
CA ALA A 55 14.43 3.63 9.75
C ALA A 55 15.34 2.42 9.51
N LYS A 56 15.93 1.83 10.56
CA LYS A 56 16.78 0.64 10.42
C LYS A 56 16.04 -0.64 9.98
N TYR A 57 14.72 -0.66 10.09
CA TYR A 57 13.89 -1.78 9.63
C TYR A 57 13.30 -1.53 8.25
N SER A 58 13.47 -0.35 7.70
CA SER A 58 12.81 0.12 6.50
C SER A 58 13.26 -0.56 5.21
N TRP A 59 14.40 -1.23 5.19
CA TRP A 59 14.84 -2.00 4.02
C TRP A 59 13.89 -3.21 3.72
N VAL A 60 13.24 -3.75 4.76
CA VAL A 60 12.26 -4.85 4.62
C VAL A 60 10.98 -4.36 3.95
N VAL A 61 10.62 -3.10 4.16
CA VAL A 61 9.45 -2.44 3.54
C VAL A 61 9.60 -2.33 2.02
N THR A 62 10.80 -2.47 1.49
CA THR A 62 11.09 -2.34 0.05
C THR A 62 10.45 -3.42 -0.82
N LEU A 63 9.94 -4.49 -0.23
CA LEU A 63 9.31 -5.61 -0.92
C LEU A 63 7.78 -5.47 -1.06
N THR A 64 7.19 -4.44 -0.45
CA THR A 64 5.74 -4.22 -0.45
C THR A 64 5.30 -3.13 -1.44
N ASP A 65 4.02 -3.12 -1.81
CA ASP A 65 3.45 -2.09 -2.71
C ASP A 65 3.47 -0.67 -2.11
N HIS A 66 3.46 -0.54 -0.79
CA HIS A 66 3.72 0.71 -0.06
C HIS A 66 4.99 1.40 -0.54
N TYR A 67 5.99 0.61 -0.83
CA TYR A 67 7.28 1.10 -1.26
C TYR A 67 7.20 1.95 -2.53
N ARG A 68 6.34 1.60 -3.47
CA ARG A 68 6.18 2.37 -4.72
C ARG A 68 5.63 3.77 -4.47
N ILE A 69 4.62 3.88 -3.62
CA ILE A 69 4.07 5.20 -3.22
C ILE A 69 5.11 5.96 -2.43
N PHE A 70 5.78 5.31 -1.52
CA PHE A 70 6.85 5.88 -0.73
C PHE A 70 7.97 6.47 -1.61
N GLU A 71 8.41 5.73 -2.62
CA GLU A 71 9.40 6.20 -3.58
C GLU A 71 8.91 7.42 -4.37
N LEU A 72 7.63 7.44 -4.75
CA LEU A 72 7.03 8.57 -5.47
C LEU A 72 6.94 9.81 -4.57
N ILE A 73 6.58 9.65 -3.30
CA ILE A 73 6.55 10.73 -2.31
C ILE A 73 7.95 11.30 -2.10
N ALA A 74 8.93 10.44 -1.83
CA ALA A 74 10.31 10.85 -1.57
C ALA A 74 10.97 11.50 -2.79
N LYS A 75 10.79 10.92 -3.98
CA LYS A 75 11.35 11.44 -5.23
C LYS A 75 10.85 12.85 -5.58
N ASN A 76 9.60 13.14 -5.25
CA ASN A 76 8.96 14.40 -5.60
C ASN A 76 8.89 15.37 -4.41
N ASN A 77 9.54 15.06 -3.28
CA ASN A 77 9.53 15.88 -2.06
C ASN A 77 8.13 16.29 -1.59
N LEU A 78 7.16 15.38 -1.71
CA LEU A 78 5.80 15.65 -1.30
C LEU A 78 5.72 15.74 0.24
N PRO A 79 4.91 16.64 0.80
CA PRO A 79 4.81 16.88 2.25
C PRO A 79 3.93 15.83 2.95
N ILE A 80 3.98 14.59 2.49
CA ILE A 80 3.19 13.48 3.02
C ILE A 80 4.03 12.73 4.05
N LEU A 81 3.48 12.55 5.25
CA LEU A 81 4.06 11.76 6.32
C LEU A 81 3.58 10.31 6.20
N PHE A 82 4.44 9.38 6.59
CA PHE A 82 4.07 7.99 6.73
C PHE A 82 3.97 7.63 8.21
N VAL A 83 2.84 7.05 8.60
CA VAL A 83 2.57 6.54 9.94
C VAL A 83 2.49 5.02 9.84
N PRO A 84 3.47 4.29 10.39
CA PRO A 84 3.43 2.83 10.38
C PRO A 84 2.25 2.31 11.18
N GLU A 85 1.63 1.25 10.70
CA GLU A 85 0.58 0.55 11.44
C GLU A 85 1.12 -0.04 12.75
N CYS A 86 0.29 -0.08 13.79
CA CYS A 86 0.70 -0.51 15.12
C CYS A 86 1.01 -2.00 15.18
N GLU A 87 0.18 -2.81 14.54
CA GLU A 87 0.24 -4.27 14.59
C GLU A 87 1.24 -4.83 13.59
N ASN A 88 1.32 -4.22 12.40
CA ASN A 88 2.18 -4.70 11.32
C ASN A 88 3.02 -3.57 10.68
N PRO A 89 3.90 -2.91 11.45
CA PRO A 89 4.60 -1.69 11.03
C PRO A 89 5.58 -1.87 9.86
N CYS A 90 5.85 -3.11 9.46
CA CYS A 90 6.73 -3.42 8.34
C CYS A 90 5.98 -3.61 7.02
N GLN A 91 4.68 -3.88 7.08
CA GLN A 91 3.89 -4.22 5.89
C GLN A 91 2.83 -3.17 5.59
N HIS A 92 2.25 -2.56 6.61
CA HIS A 92 1.16 -1.62 6.48
C HIS A 92 1.46 -0.28 7.13
N GLY A 93 0.73 0.74 6.72
CA GLY A 93 0.82 2.06 7.29
C GLY A 93 0.04 3.07 6.47
N TYR A 94 -0.04 4.25 7.01
CA TYR A 94 -0.87 5.33 6.53
C TYR A 94 -0.04 6.46 5.95
N PHE A 95 -0.46 7.01 4.84
CA PHE A 95 0.06 8.26 4.31
C PHE A 95 -0.85 9.40 4.74
N TYR A 96 -0.28 10.43 5.34
CA TYR A 96 -1.04 11.50 5.97
C TYR A 96 -0.47 12.87 5.64
N CYS A 97 -1.34 13.80 5.29
CA CYS A 97 -0.98 15.21 5.08
C CYS A 97 -2.22 16.11 5.19
N ASN A 98 -2.10 17.25 5.84
CA ASN A 98 -3.16 18.27 5.93
C ASN A 98 -4.53 17.67 6.29
N GLN A 99 -4.59 16.93 7.41
CA GLN A 99 -5.82 16.30 7.92
C GLN A 99 -6.45 15.28 6.94
N THR A 100 -5.70 14.88 5.92
CA THR A 100 -6.12 13.89 4.94
C THR A 100 -5.34 12.61 5.10
N LEU A 101 -6.06 11.52 5.23
CA LEU A 101 -5.53 10.15 5.22
C LEU A 101 -5.60 9.62 3.79
N PHE A 102 -4.49 9.12 3.29
CA PHE A 102 -4.42 8.48 1.98
C PHE A 102 -4.30 6.98 2.18
N LEU A 103 -5.31 6.26 1.72
CA LEU A 103 -5.34 4.80 1.67
C LEU A 103 -4.93 4.33 0.27
N HIS A 104 -4.16 3.26 0.20
CA HIS A 104 -3.69 2.80 -1.09
C HIS A 104 -3.91 1.30 -1.23
N ASP A 105 -3.77 0.40 -1.56
CA ASP A 105 -3.95 -1.05 -1.67
C ASP A 105 -5.43 -1.50 -1.65
N VAL A 106 -6.33 -0.52 -1.65
CA VAL A 106 -7.77 -0.77 -1.63
C VAL A 106 -8.43 0.01 -2.76
N VAL A 107 -9.27 -0.65 -3.52
CA VAL A 107 -10.04 -0.04 -4.60
C VAL A 107 -11.52 -0.03 -4.20
N PRO A 108 -12.13 1.14 -4.04
CA PRO A 108 -13.59 1.22 -3.88
C PRO A 108 -14.29 0.82 -5.16
N HIS A 109 -15.34 0.02 -5.04
CA HIS A 109 -16.21 -0.41 -6.12
C HIS A 109 -17.61 0.19 -5.96
N PHE A 110 -18.29 0.41 -7.08
CA PHE A 110 -19.64 0.95 -7.07
C PHE A 110 -20.65 -0.12 -7.47
N ASP A 111 -21.58 -0.39 -6.57
CA ASP A 111 -22.74 -1.23 -6.85
C ASP A 111 -23.81 -0.41 -7.55
N ALA A 112 -23.95 -0.60 -8.85
CA ALA A 112 -24.93 0.13 -9.68
C ALA A 112 -26.39 -0.25 -9.37
N GLU A 113 -26.64 -1.43 -8.79
CA GLU A 113 -27.98 -1.89 -8.44
C GLU A 113 -28.50 -1.19 -7.18
N ASN A 114 -27.63 -1.04 -6.18
CA ASN A 114 -27.97 -0.45 -4.89
C ASN A 114 -27.54 1.01 -4.75
N GLY A 115 -26.72 1.52 -5.69
CA GLY A 115 -26.24 2.91 -5.68
C GLY A 115 -25.21 3.19 -4.59
N ASN A 116 -24.53 2.18 -4.05
CA ASN A 116 -23.62 2.29 -2.92
C ASN A 116 -22.18 1.95 -3.30
N TRP A 117 -21.23 2.57 -2.62
CA TRP A 117 -19.84 2.20 -2.70
C TRP A 117 -19.50 1.13 -1.66
N TYR A 118 -18.67 0.17 -2.03
CA TYR A 118 -18.22 -0.91 -1.16
C TYR A 118 -16.74 -1.22 -1.38
N ILE A 119 -16.16 -1.94 -0.43
CA ILE A 119 -14.78 -2.41 -0.45
C ILE A 119 -14.79 -3.94 -0.40
N VAL A 120 -13.98 -4.58 -1.22
CA VAL A 120 -13.75 -6.01 -1.18
C VAL A 120 -12.41 -6.27 -0.50
N GLN A 121 -12.43 -7.01 0.60
CA GLN A 121 -11.23 -7.49 1.29
C GLN A 121 -11.30 -8.99 1.50
N GLU A 122 -10.31 -9.71 1.00
CA GLU A 122 -10.09 -11.16 1.18
C GLU A 122 -11.26 -12.07 0.78
N HIS A 123 -12.48 -11.75 0.89
CA HIS A 123 -13.73 -12.41 0.50
C HIS A 123 -14.96 -11.76 1.16
N ASP A 124 -14.74 -10.72 1.96
CA ASP A 124 -15.81 -9.99 2.61
C ASP A 124 -16.04 -8.65 1.92
N GLU A 125 -17.30 -8.31 1.70
CA GLU A 125 -17.71 -6.99 1.24
C GLU A 125 -18.01 -6.13 2.46
N SER A 126 -17.41 -4.97 2.52
CA SER A 126 -17.65 -3.98 3.56
C SER A 126 -18.23 -2.72 2.95
N ASP A 127 -19.21 -2.14 3.62
CA ASP A 127 -19.69 -0.79 3.31
C ASP A 127 -18.53 0.20 3.38
N LEU A 128 -18.42 1.06 2.37
CA LEU A 128 -17.33 2.03 2.26
C LEU A 128 -17.23 2.94 3.48
N TYR A 129 -18.37 3.40 4.00
CA TYR A 129 -18.38 4.31 5.13
C TYR A 129 -17.87 3.64 6.41
N GLY A 130 -18.33 2.43 6.69
CA GLY A 130 -17.84 1.64 7.83
C GLY A 130 -16.35 1.35 7.74
N TYR A 131 -15.86 1.04 6.53
CA TYR A 131 -14.44 0.86 6.27
C TYR A 131 -13.62 2.14 6.57
N ILE A 132 -14.06 3.29 6.07
CA ILE A 132 -13.40 4.59 6.32
C ILE A 132 -13.30 4.89 7.81
N GLU A 133 -14.36 4.69 8.57
CA GLU A 133 -14.36 4.96 10.02
C GLU A 133 -13.42 3.99 10.76
N ALA A 134 -13.39 2.73 10.39
CA ALA A 134 -12.46 1.75 10.97
C ALA A 134 -10.99 2.14 10.70
N GLU A 135 -10.68 2.57 9.47
CA GLU A 135 -9.33 3.01 9.11
C GLU A 135 -8.90 4.29 9.83
N LYS A 136 -9.81 5.24 10.02
CA LYS A 136 -9.56 6.43 10.84
C LYS A 136 -9.26 6.06 12.31
N GLU A 137 -10.02 5.14 12.86
CA GLU A 137 -9.79 4.67 14.24
C GLU A 137 -8.43 3.99 14.38
N ASN A 138 -8.08 3.10 13.45
CA ASN A 138 -6.79 2.44 13.42
C ASN A 138 -5.63 3.44 13.26
N PHE A 139 -5.78 4.43 12.39
CA PHE A 139 -4.81 5.51 12.24
C PHE A 139 -4.62 6.27 13.55
N HIS A 140 -5.69 6.63 14.25
CA HIS A 140 -5.61 7.30 15.55
C HIS A 140 -4.91 6.44 16.61
N LYS A 141 -5.18 5.14 16.64
CA LYS A 141 -4.43 4.20 17.52
C LYS A 141 -2.92 4.26 17.22
N CYS A 142 -2.55 4.27 15.93
CA CYS A 142 -1.15 4.31 15.51
C CYS A 142 -0.44 5.65 15.80
N THR A 143 -1.17 6.75 15.87
CA THR A 143 -0.66 8.05 16.30
C THR A 143 -0.60 8.22 17.82
N GLY A 144 -1.05 7.21 18.60
CA GLY A 144 -1.14 7.27 20.04
C GLY A 144 -2.25 8.19 20.53
N PHE A 145 -3.35 8.30 19.77
CA PHE A 145 -4.47 9.20 20.04
C PHE A 145 -4.03 10.67 20.24
N ASN A 146 -3.04 11.10 19.47
CA ASN A 146 -2.59 12.48 19.52
C ASN A 146 -3.69 13.43 19.04
N GLU A 147 -4.24 14.22 19.93
CA GLU A 147 -5.33 15.16 19.66
C GLU A 147 -5.00 16.23 18.60
N ASN A 148 -3.71 16.48 18.36
CA ASN A 148 -3.25 17.39 17.31
C ASN A 148 -3.30 16.75 15.90
N VAL A 149 -3.50 15.45 15.81
CA VAL A 149 -3.59 14.71 14.55
C VAL A 149 -5.06 14.44 14.25
N LYS A 150 -5.67 15.32 13.45
CA LYS A 150 -7.06 15.17 13.02
C LYS A 150 -7.11 14.54 11.63
N CYS A 151 -8.04 13.62 11.44
CA CYS A 151 -8.33 13.04 10.13
C CYS A 151 -9.73 13.47 9.68
N GLU A 152 -9.81 14.50 8.84
CA GLU A 152 -11.08 15.04 8.35
C GLU A 152 -11.49 14.40 7.01
N ARG A 153 -10.50 14.02 6.19
CA ARG A 153 -10.74 13.44 4.87
C ARG A 153 -9.98 12.13 4.71
N VAL A 154 -10.59 11.23 3.95
CA VAL A 154 -9.96 9.99 3.50
C VAL A 154 -9.98 9.97 1.97
N ILE A 155 -8.83 9.70 1.37
CA ILE A 155 -8.65 9.62 -0.09
C ILE A 155 -8.05 8.28 -0.44
N PHE A 156 -8.70 7.57 -1.34
CA PHE A 156 -8.19 6.33 -1.90
C PHE A 156 -7.26 6.63 -3.07
N LEU A 157 -6.02 6.15 -2.97
CA LEU A 157 -5.03 6.25 -4.04
C LEU A 157 -5.15 5.01 -4.94
N VAL A 158 -5.82 5.14 -6.06
CA VAL A 158 -6.09 4.05 -6.99
C VAL A 158 -5.20 4.17 -8.23
N LYS A 159 -4.50 3.10 -8.59
CA LYS A 159 -3.71 3.08 -9.83
C LYS A 159 -4.65 3.03 -11.03
N GLU A 160 -4.42 3.87 -12.03
CA GLU A 160 -5.24 3.94 -13.25
C GLU A 160 -5.44 2.58 -13.93
N LYS A 161 -4.47 1.68 -13.82
CA LYS A 161 -4.53 0.32 -14.38
C LYS A 161 -5.40 -0.67 -13.59
N ASP A 162 -5.74 -0.34 -12.35
CA ASP A 162 -6.51 -1.20 -11.44
C ASP A 162 -8.01 -0.82 -11.46
N ILE A 163 -8.41 0.10 -12.37
CA ILE A 163 -9.77 0.59 -12.55
C ILE A 163 -10.43 -0.16 -13.69
N TYR A 164 -11.62 -0.68 -13.49
CA TYR A 164 -12.45 -1.25 -14.55
C TYR A 164 -13.03 -0.12 -15.45
N ASP A 165 -13.08 -0.36 -16.75
CA ASP A 165 -13.55 0.64 -17.71
C ASP A 165 -14.99 1.11 -17.42
N GLU A 166 -15.82 0.24 -16.88
CA GLU A 166 -17.21 0.50 -16.50
C GLU A 166 -17.33 1.49 -15.33
N GLU A 167 -16.38 1.46 -14.38
CA GLU A 167 -16.37 2.31 -13.19
C GLU A 167 -15.60 3.63 -13.40
N LYS A 168 -14.88 3.75 -14.50
CA LYS A 168 -13.95 4.85 -14.73
C LYS A 168 -14.56 6.23 -14.56
N ASN A 169 -15.72 6.47 -15.16
CA ASN A 169 -16.41 7.76 -15.08
C ASN A 169 -16.87 8.07 -13.66
N LEU A 170 -17.31 7.08 -12.90
CA LEU A 170 -17.74 7.23 -11.51
C LEU A 170 -16.55 7.54 -10.60
N ILE A 171 -15.46 6.80 -10.78
CA ILE A 171 -14.22 6.98 -10.03
C ILE A 171 -13.61 8.35 -10.31
N GLU A 172 -13.54 8.79 -11.57
CA GLU A 172 -12.97 10.10 -11.94
C GLU A 172 -13.78 11.29 -11.41
N ASN A 173 -15.07 11.11 -11.18
CA ASN A 173 -15.96 12.15 -10.64
C ASN A 173 -16.13 12.08 -9.12
N SER A 174 -15.56 11.09 -8.45
CA SER A 174 -15.62 10.99 -7.00
C SER A 174 -14.63 11.98 -6.34
N ASP A 175 -15.00 12.51 -5.19
CA ASP A 175 -14.18 13.43 -4.40
C ASP A 175 -13.28 12.72 -3.37
N PHE A 176 -13.47 11.42 -3.20
CA PHE A 176 -12.71 10.57 -2.28
C PHE A 176 -11.76 9.59 -2.98
N ILE A 177 -11.69 9.56 -4.32
CA ILE A 177 -10.76 8.73 -5.07
C ILE A 177 -9.81 9.60 -5.87
N LEU A 178 -8.51 9.37 -5.72
CA LEU A 178 -7.47 9.98 -6.53
C LEU A 178 -6.79 8.91 -7.39
N THR A 179 -7.11 8.91 -8.66
CA THR A 179 -6.50 7.99 -9.62
C THR A 179 -5.11 8.47 -10.01
N TYR A 180 -4.14 7.57 -10.13
CA TYR A 180 -2.79 7.94 -10.49
C TYR A 180 -2.05 6.88 -11.32
N ASN A 181 -1.04 7.35 -12.01
CA ASN A 181 0.04 6.54 -12.55
C ASN A 181 1.40 7.12 -12.11
N LYS A 182 2.48 6.39 -12.39
CA LYS A 182 3.82 6.79 -11.97
C LYS A 182 4.26 8.17 -12.49
N LYS A 183 3.72 8.63 -13.63
CA LYS A 183 4.13 9.89 -14.27
C LYS A 183 3.38 11.09 -13.69
N ASN A 184 2.09 10.93 -13.36
CA ASN A 184 1.22 12.02 -12.94
C ASN A 184 0.99 12.10 -11.42
N PHE A 185 1.54 11.16 -10.64
CA PHE A 185 1.29 11.06 -9.20
C PHE A 185 1.56 12.38 -8.47
N ALA A 186 2.75 12.95 -8.66
CA ALA A 186 3.13 14.17 -7.96
C ALA A 186 2.27 15.38 -8.34
N GLU A 187 1.94 15.51 -9.62
CA GLU A 187 1.06 16.57 -10.11
C GLU A 187 -0.33 16.47 -9.48
N LYS A 188 -0.91 15.26 -9.50
CA LYS A 188 -2.26 15.03 -8.94
C LYS A 188 -2.29 15.27 -7.43
N ILE A 189 -1.29 14.79 -6.69
CA ILE A 189 -1.18 15.05 -5.25
C ILE A 189 -1.03 16.56 -4.96
N ASN A 190 -0.12 17.25 -5.63
CA ASN A 190 0.07 18.69 -5.43
C ASN A 190 -1.20 19.49 -5.76
N ARG A 191 -1.88 19.14 -6.85
CA ARG A 191 -3.16 19.75 -7.22
C ARG A 191 -4.25 19.49 -6.17
N PHE A 192 -4.26 18.30 -5.59
CA PHE A 192 -5.19 17.97 -4.52
C PHE A 192 -4.88 18.78 -3.24
N LEU A 193 -3.62 18.85 -2.82
CA LEU A 193 -3.20 19.56 -1.62
C LEU A 193 -3.30 21.09 -1.73
N SER A 194 -3.42 21.63 -2.94
CA SER A 194 -3.57 23.09 -3.19
C SER A 194 -5.03 23.57 -3.19
N LYS A 195 -6.00 22.67 -3.09
CA LYS A 195 -7.42 22.95 -2.93
C LYS A 195 -7.80 23.10 -1.46
#